data_35552b8f1709a807054808579c6f33bf
#
_entry.id   35552b8f1709a807054808579c6f33bf
#
_cell.length_a   1.000
_cell.length_b   1.000
_cell.length_c   1.000
_cell.angle_alpha   90.00
_cell.angle_beta   90.00
_cell.angle_gamma   90.00
#
_symmetry.space_group_name_H-M   'P 1'
#
loop_
_entity.id
_entity.type
_entity.pdbx_description
1 polymer ?
#
loop_
_entity_poly.entity_id
_entity_poly.type
_entity_poly.pdbx_seq_one_letter_code
_entity_poly.pdbx_strand_id
1 'polypeptide(L)'
;MEGPRKRRLTILLLNKPYGVLSQFTPEQGSRWRCLADLINVPEVYAAGRLDADSEGLLLLTNQGRLQQRLTNPRFGHWRSYLIQVEGSVTQEKLQSLRNGVIVQGRKTRPAKVRCLSCTNGPPLPERDPPIRFRANIPTSWLELQLCEGRNRQARRMTASVGLPTLRLMRCSIDLMDGQPPLDLAGLAPGDWREVNDAEQKRLLRGGR
;
A
#
# COMPACT_ATOMS: atom_id res chain seq x y z
N MET A 1 39.77 1.22 -20.61
CA MET A 1 38.88 1.59 -19.46
C MET A 1 37.46 1.64 -19.98
N GLU A 2 36.65 0.62 -19.69
CA GLU A 2 35.20 0.69 -20.00
C GLU A 2 34.58 1.79 -19.14
N GLY A 3 33.96 2.78 -19.79
CA GLY A 3 33.22 3.82 -19.11
C GLY A 3 32.06 3.21 -18.29
N PRO A 4 31.58 3.89 -17.25
CA PRO A 4 30.51 3.36 -16.41
C PRO A 4 29.31 3.03 -17.28
N ARG A 5 28.94 1.75 -17.39
CA ARG A 5 27.72 1.30 -18.08
C ARG A 5 26.56 2.07 -17.47
N LYS A 6 25.86 2.88 -18.26
CA LYS A 6 24.60 3.52 -17.83
C LYS A 6 23.65 2.43 -17.36
N ARG A 7 23.40 2.35 -16.07
CA ARG A 7 22.45 1.39 -15.50
C ARG A 7 21.10 1.61 -16.15
N ARG A 8 20.51 0.55 -16.70
CA ARG A 8 19.14 0.58 -17.21
C ARG A 8 18.22 0.96 -16.05
N LEU A 9 17.33 1.92 -16.28
CA LEU A 9 16.28 2.24 -15.33
C LEU A 9 15.33 1.03 -15.21
N THR A 10 15.12 0.59 -13.99
CA THR A 10 14.19 -0.51 -13.68
C THR A 10 13.16 -0.02 -12.69
N ILE A 11 11.89 -0.23 -13.00
CA ILE A 11 10.75 0.06 -12.11
C ILE A 11 9.79 -1.12 -12.18
N LEU A 12 9.48 -1.68 -11.01
CA LEU A 12 8.61 -2.85 -10.88
C LEU A 12 7.35 -2.48 -10.10
N LEU A 13 6.24 -3.08 -10.49
CA LEU A 13 5.01 -3.17 -9.71
C LEU A 13 4.90 -4.58 -9.16
N LEU A 14 4.81 -4.72 -7.86
CA LEU A 14 4.60 -5.98 -7.15
C LEU A 14 3.23 -5.95 -6.46
N ASN A 15 2.45 -7.01 -6.61
CA ASN A 15 1.36 -7.30 -5.69
C ASN A 15 1.94 -8.06 -4.48
N LYS A 16 2.38 -7.30 -3.47
CA LYS A 16 3.01 -7.87 -2.28
C LYS A 16 2.01 -8.73 -1.50
N PRO A 17 2.26 -10.03 -1.30
CA PRO A 17 1.38 -10.87 -0.50
C PRO A 17 1.53 -10.57 1.00
N TYR A 18 0.59 -11.08 1.79
CA TYR A 18 0.72 -11.15 3.24
C TYR A 18 1.96 -11.93 3.66
N GLY A 19 2.57 -11.57 4.78
CA GLY A 19 3.70 -12.32 5.34
C GLY A 19 5.06 -12.00 4.72
N VAL A 20 5.17 -10.94 3.92
CA VAL A 20 6.42 -10.53 3.27
C VAL A 20 6.84 -9.13 3.72
N LEU A 21 8.08 -9.00 4.19
CA LEU A 21 8.72 -7.73 4.53
C LEU A 21 9.04 -6.92 3.25
N SER A 22 8.87 -5.60 3.30
CA SER A 22 9.24 -4.69 2.20
C SER A 22 10.74 -4.39 2.16
N GLN A 23 11.57 -5.43 2.25
CA GLN A 23 13.03 -5.38 2.19
C GLN A 23 13.59 -6.68 1.63
N PHE A 24 14.81 -6.63 1.06
CA PHE A 24 15.47 -7.80 0.48
C PHE A 24 16.28 -8.60 1.50
N THR A 25 16.70 -7.98 2.59
CA THR A 25 17.44 -8.67 3.66
C THR A 25 16.47 -9.26 4.68
N PRO A 26 16.59 -10.55 4.99
CA PRO A 26 15.82 -11.16 6.06
C PRO A 26 16.08 -10.44 7.41
N GLU A 27 15.06 -10.35 8.22
CA GLU A 27 15.17 -9.82 9.58
C GLU A 27 15.46 -10.97 10.54
N GLN A 28 16.54 -10.85 11.31
CA GLN A 28 16.96 -11.91 12.22
C GLN A 28 15.87 -12.25 13.24
N GLY A 29 15.55 -13.52 13.38
CA GLY A 29 14.46 -14.00 14.24
C GLY A 29 13.06 -13.75 13.72
N SER A 30 12.91 -13.14 12.56
CA SER A 30 11.61 -12.92 11.93
C SER A 30 11.09 -14.20 11.24
N ARG A 31 9.81 -14.48 11.42
CA ARG A 31 9.10 -15.53 10.69
C ARG A 31 8.68 -15.11 9.27
N TRP A 32 8.83 -13.82 8.95
CA TRP A 32 8.37 -13.27 7.70
C TRP A 32 9.37 -13.49 6.57
N ARG A 33 8.86 -13.82 5.41
CA ARG A 33 9.62 -13.82 4.16
C ARG A 33 10.08 -12.41 3.82
N CYS A 34 10.98 -12.25 2.86
CA CYS A 34 11.43 -10.96 2.37
C CYS A 34 11.25 -10.85 0.84
N LEU A 35 11.54 -9.68 0.27
CA LEU A 35 11.37 -9.45 -1.18
C LEU A 35 12.30 -10.35 -2.02
N ALA A 36 13.45 -10.77 -1.48
CA ALA A 36 14.34 -11.68 -2.19
C ALA A 36 13.71 -13.04 -2.54
N ASP A 37 12.68 -13.45 -1.80
CA ASP A 37 11.94 -14.68 -2.08
C ASP A 37 10.97 -14.56 -3.27
N LEU A 38 10.72 -13.34 -3.74
CA LEU A 38 9.75 -13.05 -4.81
C LEU A 38 10.41 -12.41 -6.03
N ILE A 39 11.45 -11.62 -5.83
CA ILE A 39 12.05 -10.77 -6.87
C ILE A 39 13.53 -11.09 -7.02
N ASN A 40 13.90 -11.57 -8.19
CA ASN A 40 15.27 -11.90 -8.56
C ASN A 40 15.96 -10.81 -9.39
N VAL A 41 15.36 -9.62 -9.47
CA VAL A 41 15.94 -8.46 -10.20
C VAL A 41 16.92 -7.74 -9.29
N PRO A 42 18.20 -7.61 -9.70
CA PRO A 42 19.22 -7.00 -8.88
C PRO A 42 19.03 -5.48 -8.75
N GLU A 43 19.58 -4.93 -7.68
CA GLU A 43 19.71 -3.48 -7.45
C GLU A 43 18.39 -2.69 -7.41
N VAL A 44 17.24 -3.32 -7.26
CA VAL A 44 15.96 -2.63 -7.05
C VAL A 44 15.64 -2.55 -5.56
N TYR A 45 15.01 -1.47 -5.14
CA TYR A 45 14.63 -1.21 -3.75
C TYR A 45 13.19 -0.72 -3.67
N ALA A 46 12.50 -1.05 -2.60
CA ALA A 46 11.11 -0.64 -2.41
C ALA A 46 10.98 0.90 -2.33
N ALA A 47 10.12 1.47 -3.13
CA ALA A 47 9.73 2.88 -3.08
C ALA A 47 8.59 3.06 -2.08
N GLY A 48 8.95 3.10 -0.81
CA GLY A 48 8.04 3.05 0.33
C GLY A 48 7.92 1.64 0.92
N ARG A 49 7.08 1.51 1.93
CA ARG A 49 6.92 0.25 2.67
C ARG A 49 5.45 -0.12 2.78
N LEU A 50 5.20 -1.41 2.81
CA LEU A 50 4.04 -2.05 3.39
C LEU A 50 4.53 -2.92 4.54
N ASP A 51 3.80 -2.95 5.65
CA ASP A 51 4.11 -3.86 6.74
C ASP A 51 4.01 -5.33 6.27
N ALA A 52 4.63 -6.27 6.97
CA ALA A 52 4.56 -7.68 6.61
C ALA A 52 3.13 -8.21 6.59
N ASP A 53 2.28 -7.70 7.50
CA ASP A 53 0.86 -8.05 7.60
C ASP A 53 -0.05 -7.23 6.67
N SER A 54 0.51 -6.47 5.74
CA SER A 54 -0.21 -5.66 4.74
C SER A 54 0.10 -6.16 3.34
N GLU A 55 -0.88 -6.04 2.45
CA GLU A 55 -0.85 -6.59 1.09
C GLU A 55 -0.90 -5.49 0.02
N GLY A 56 -0.65 -5.87 -1.23
CA GLY A 56 -0.99 -5.08 -2.40
C GLY A 56 0.16 -4.34 -3.04
N LEU A 57 -0.15 -3.26 -3.73
CA LEU A 57 0.74 -2.56 -4.64
C LEU A 57 1.99 -2.01 -3.95
N LEU A 58 3.15 -2.53 -4.32
CA LEU A 58 4.46 -2.03 -3.92
C LEU A 58 5.29 -1.74 -5.17
N LEU A 59 5.80 -0.51 -5.27
CA LEU A 59 6.75 -0.14 -6.32
C LEU A 59 8.17 -0.43 -5.86
N LEU A 60 9.00 -0.93 -6.78
CA LEU A 60 10.44 -1.07 -6.58
C LEU A 60 11.17 -0.37 -7.71
N THR A 61 12.34 0.19 -7.43
CA THR A 61 13.15 0.87 -8.44
C THR A 61 14.62 0.93 -8.04
N ASN A 62 15.49 1.02 -9.04
CA ASN A 62 16.92 1.31 -8.86
C ASN A 62 17.23 2.82 -8.90
N GLN A 63 16.20 3.69 -8.96
CA GLN A 63 16.39 5.13 -9.02
C GLN A 63 16.01 5.81 -7.70
N GLY A 64 16.99 6.22 -6.91
CA GLY A 64 16.79 6.85 -5.60
C GLY A 64 15.94 8.14 -5.65
N ARG A 65 16.07 8.96 -6.72
CA ARG A 65 15.24 10.16 -6.88
C ARG A 65 13.75 9.84 -7.01
N LEU A 66 13.42 8.79 -7.77
CA LEU A 66 12.05 8.32 -7.89
C LEU A 66 11.53 7.77 -6.55
N GLN A 67 12.34 6.95 -5.87
CA GLN A 67 12.01 6.44 -4.55
C GLN A 67 11.70 7.57 -3.56
N GLN A 68 12.59 8.57 -3.48
CA GLN A 68 12.40 9.74 -2.62
C GLN A 68 11.11 10.49 -2.96
N ARG A 69 10.82 10.72 -4.23
CA ARG A 69 9.61 11.43 -4.66
C ARG A 69 8.34 10.66 -4.28
N LEU A 70 8.30 9.36 -4.53
CA LEU A 70 7.12 8.54 -4.21
C LEU A 70 6.86 8.42 -2.71
N THR A 71 7.90 8.55 -1.88
CA THR A 71 7.77 8.38 -0.43
C THR A 71 7.60 9.68 0.33
N ASN A 72 8.05 10.80 -0.21
CA ASN A 72 8.02 12.09 0.47
C ASN A 72 6.58 12.66 0.50
N PRO A 73 6.02 12.92 1.70
CA PRO A 73 4.66 13.43 1.85
C PRO A 73 4.40 14.81 1.21
N ARG A 74 5.47 15.56 0.85
CA ARG A 74 5.35 16.85 0.17
C ARG A 74 4.72 16.75 -1.21
N PHE A 75 4.91 15.61 -1.90
CA PHE A 75 4.33 15.39 -3.23
C PHE A 75 2.87 14.94 -3.20
N GLY A 76 2.33 14.63 -2.02
CA GLY A 76 0.90 14.43 -1.82
C GLY A 76 0.27 13.25 -2.57
N HIS A 77 1.07 12.28 -3.00
CA HIS A 77 0.55 11.09 -3.68
C HIS A 77 -0.50 10.38 -2.84
N TRP A 78 -1.72 10.28 -3.37
CA TRP A 78 -2.77 9.52 -2.70
C TRP A 78 -2.56 8.03 -2.89
N ARG A 79 -2.72 7.29 -1.81
CA ARG A 79 -2.66 5.83 -1.77
C ARG A 79 -4.01 5.30 -1.33
N SER A 80 -4.61 4.46 -2.15
CA SER A 80 -5.92 3.86 -1.85
C SER A 80 -5.72 2.49 -1.23
N TYR A 81 -6.44 2.25 -0.16
CA TYR A 81 -6.42 0.99 0.59
C TYR A 81 -7.82 0.41 0.68
N LEU A 82 -7.93 -0.88 0.43
CA LEU A 82 -9.08 -1.69 0.81
C LEU A 82 -8.81 -2.27 2.19
N ILE A 83 -9.71 -2.02 3.12
CA ILE A 83 -9.51 -2.39 4.53
C ILE A 83 -10.74 -3.16 5.02
N GLN A 84 -10.52 -4.40 5.43
CA GLN A 84 -11.51 -5.14 6.22
C GLN A 84 -11.31 -4.81 7.69
N VAL A 85 -12.37 -4.42 8.36
CA VAL A 85 -12.39 -4.06 9.78
C VAL A 85 -13.39 -4.89 10.56
N GLU A 86 -13.15 -5.08 11.84
CA GLU A 86 -14.16 -5.59 12.77
C GLU A 86 -15.12 -4.46 13.16
N GLY A 87 -16.38 -4.79 13.29
CA GLY A 87 -17.44 -3.89 13.77
C GLY A 87 -18.21 -3.21 12.64
N SER A 88 -19.29 -2.54 13.06
CA SER A 88 -20.17 -1.80 12.16
C SER A 88 -19.65 -0.39 11.89
N VAL A 89 -19.66 -0.02 10.63
CA VAL A 89 -19.25 1.31 10.18
C VAL A 89 -20.44 2.26 10.30
N THR A 90 -20.26 3.37 11.01
CA THR A 90 -21.27 4.45 11.10
C THR A 90 -20.77 5.71 10.38
N GLN A 91 -21.69 6.63 10.10
CA GLN A 91 -21.33 7.90 9.45
C GLN A 91 -20.41 8.76 10.33
N GLU A 92 -20.58 8.72 11.65
CA GLU A 92 -19.74 9.44 12.63
C GLU A 92 -18.29 8.93 12.57
N LYS A 93 -18.09 7.60 12.51
CA LYS A 93 -16.76 7.00 12.36
C LYS A 93 -16.10 7.39 11.04
N LEU A 94 -16.86 7.37 9.93
CA LEU A 94 -16.38 7.82 8.63
C LEU A 94 -16.02 9.30 8.65
N GLN A 95 -16.85 10.14 9.27
CA GLN A 95 -16.60 11.58 9.36
C GLN A 95 -15.36 11.88 10.20
N SER A 96 -15.15 11.15 11.29
CA SER A 96 -13.94 11.26 12.11
C SER A 96 -12.67 10.94 11.30
N LEU A 97 -12.69 9.86 10.51
CA LEU A 97 -11.58 9.51 9.62
C LEU A 97 -11.33 10.58 8.54
N ARG A 98 -12.41 11.16 7.96
CA ARG A 98 -12.31 12.25 6.96
C ARG A 98 -11.66 13.51 7.54
N ASN A 99 -12.02 13.86 8.78
CA ASN A 99 -11.50 15.04 9.46
C ASN A 99 -10.06 14.86 9.98
N GLY A 100 -9.55 13.64 9.95
CA GLY A 100 -8.30 13.24 10.56
C GLY A 100 -8.45 12.99 12.07
N VAL A 101 -7.77 11.96 12.54
CA VAL A 101 -7.80 11.46 13.93
C VAL A 101 -6.44 11.61 14.61
N ILE A 102 -6.41 11.55 15.94
CA ILE A 102 -5.15 11.57 16.70
C ILE A 102 -4.54 10.17 16.66
N VAL A 103 -3.34 10.08 16.12
CA VAL A 103 -2.52 8.87 16.08
C VAL A 103 -1.16 9.19 16.69
N GLN A 104 -0.79 8.49 17.76
CA GLN A 104 0.48 8.72 18.48
C GLN A 104 0.69 10.20 18.83
N GLY A 105 -0.32 10.85 19.42
CA GLY A 105 -0.26 12.23 19.88
C GLY A 105 -0.29 13.29 18.75
N ARG A 106 -0.41 12.89 17.49
CA ARG A 106 -0.44 13.83 16.35
C ARG A 106 -1.69 13.61 15.51
N LYS A 107 -2.35 14.69 15.14
CA LYS A 107 -3.48 14.63 14.20
C LYS A 107 -2.97 14.20 12.83
N THR A 108 -3.71 13.28 12.19
CA THR A 108 -3.48 12.87 10.80
C THR A 108 -4.00 13.94 9.85
N ARG A 109 -3.50 13.95 8.61
CA ARG A 109 -4.13 14.72 7.54
C ARG A 109 -5.55 14.19 7.29
N PRO A 110 -6.46 15.01 6.75
CA PRO A 110 -7.75 14.56 6.26
C PRO A 110 -7.59 13.38 5.29
N ALA A 111 -8.49 12.40 5.39
CA ALA A 111 -8.52 11.24 4.54
C ALA A 111 -9.79 11.22 3.69
N LYS A 112 -9.75 10.54 2.53
CA LYS A 112 -10.98 10.19 1.82
C LYS A 112 -11.36 8.79 2.26
N VAL A 113 -12.62 8.60 2.67
CA VAL A 113 -13.09 7.28 3.12
C VAL A 113 -14.53 7.05 2.73
N ARG A 114 -14.83 5.84 2.29
CA ARG A 114 -16.19 5.34 2.07
C ARG A 114 -16.33 3.91 2.55
N CYS A 115 -17.52 3.56 3.00
CA CYS A 115 -17.89 2.18 3.26
C CYS A 115 -18.16 1.50 1.91
N LEU A 116 -17.61 0.32 1.73
CA LEU A 116 -17.98 -0.57 0.64
C LEU A 116 -19.09 -1.48 1.14
N SER A 117 -20.02 -1.89 0.26
CA SER A 117 -21.17 -2.73 0.63
C SER A 117 -20.76 -3.90 1.53
N CYS A 118 -21.48 -4.08 2.65
CA CYS A 118 -21.08 -4.96 3.73
C CYS A 118 -21.23 -6.46 3.43
N THR A 119 -21.97 -6.83 2.38
CA THR A 119 -22.43 -8.22 2.21
C THR A 119 -21.41 -9.15 1.58
N ASN A 120 -20.56 -8.69 0.65
CA ASN A 120 -19.60 -9.58 -0.03
C ASN A 120 -18.18 -9.03 -0.14
N GLY A 121 -17.93 -7.80 0.33
CA GLY A 121 -16.63 -7.14 0.15
C GLY A 121 -16.24 -6.92 -1.33
N PRO A 122 -15.06 -6.37 -1.57
CA PRO A 122 -14.52 -6.27 -2.92
C PRO A 122 -14.05 -7.66 -3.42
N PRO A 123 -14.04 -7.91 -4.74
CA PRO A 123 -13.57 -9.17 -5.31
C PRO A 123 -12.04 -9.26 -5.14
N LEU A 124 -11.59 -9.74 -4.00
CA LEU A 124 -10.19 -9.97 -3.68
C LEU A 124 -9.90 -11.46 -3.56
N PRO A 125 -8.72 -11.91 -3.99
CA PRO A 125 -8.28 -13.27 -3.70
C PRO A 125 -8.35 -13.55 -2.20
N GLU A 126 -8.63 -14.78 -1.82
CA GLU A 126 -8.51 -15.21 -0.43
C GLU A 126 -7.10 -14.95 0.08
N ARG A 127 -7.00 -14.54 1.33
CA ARG A 127 -5.70 -14.32 1.97
C ARG A 127 -5.16 -15.65 2.52
N ASP A 128 -3.89 -15.88 2.30
CA ASP A 128 -3.16 -16.97 2.94
C ASP A 128 -2.16 -16.40 3.97
N PRO A 129 -2.24 -16.79 5.27
CA PRO A 129 -3.29 -17.59 5.91
C PRO A 129 -4.64 -16.85 5.95
N PRO A 130 -5.77 -17.57 6.02
CA PRO A 130 -7.10 -16.96 6.06
C PRO A 130 -7.28 -16.05 7.28
N ILE A 131 -8.19 -15.08 7.16
CA ILE A 131 -8.52 -14.19 8.25
C ILE A 131 -9.34 -14.96 9.29
N ARG A 132 -9.00 -14.79 10.57
CA ARG A 132 -9.76 -15.38 11.67
C ARG A 132 -11.21 -14.89 11.61
N PHE A 133 -12.13 -15.80 11.42
CA PHE A 133 -13.55 -15.52 11.48
C PHE A 133 -14.05 -15.56 12.93
N ARG A 134 -14.90 -14.58 13.32
CA ARG A 134 -15.60 -14.51 14.59
C ARG A 134 -17.09 -14.35 14.32
N ALA A 135 -17.88 -15.41 14.56
CA ALA A 135 -19.28 -15.45 14.18
C ALA A 135 -20.14 -14.30 14.76
N ASN A 136 -19.81 -13.81 15.95
CA ASN A 136 -20.59 -12.80 16.66
C ASN A 136 -20.10 -11.35 16.43
N ILE A 137 -19.08 -11.14 15.62
CA ILE A 137 -18.56 -9.79 15.35
C ILE A 137 -18.70 -9.51 13.87
N PRO A 138 -19.54 -8.52 13.49
CA PRO A 138 -19.68 -8.15 12.09
C PRO A 138 -18.37 -7.60 11.54
N THR A 139 -18.14 -7.81 10.26
CA THR A 139 -17.02 -7.20 9.55
C THR A 139 -17.53 -6.27 8.46
N SER A 140 -16.78 -5.25 8.17
CA SER A 140 -17.11 -4.26 7.15
C SER A 140 -15.89 -3.97 6.26
N TRP A 141 -16.11 -3.53 5.02
CA TRP A 141 -15.07 -3.09 4.12
C TRP A 141 -15.08 -1.59 3.93
N LEU A 142 -13.90 -0.99 4.00
CA LEU A 142 -13.66 0.42 3.74
C LEU A 142 -12.71 0.58 2.57
N GLU A 143 -12.95 1.60 1.75
CA GLU A 143 -11.90 2.21 0.94
C GLU A 143 -11.41 3.44 1.67
N LEU A 144 -10.11 3.48 1.98
CA LEU A 144 -9.43 4.59 2.64
C LEU A 144 -8.31 5.11 1.76
N GLN A 145 -8.30 6.43 1.49
CA GLN A 145 -7.22 7.07 0.74
C GLN A 145 -6.45 8.03 1.64
N LEU A 146 -5.13 7.92 1.62
CA LEU A 146 -4.20 8.73 2.42
C LEU A 146 -3.16 9.40 1.53
N CYS A 147 -2.86 10.68 1.78
CA CYS A 147 -1.78 11.44 1.12
C CYS A 147 -0.51 11.56 1.98
N GLU A 148 -0.45 10.83 3.08
CA GLU A 148 0.72 10.70 3.95
C GLU A 148 0.93 9.23 4.34
N GLY A 149 2.10 8.89 4.91
CA GLY A 149 2.40 7.53 5.32
C GLY A 149 3.24 7.52 6.59
N ARG A 150 2.59 7.38 7.74
CA ARG A 150 3.27 7.13 9.02
C ARG A 150 3.25 5.63 9.32
N ASN A 151 4.09 5.20 10.23
CA ASN A 151 4.13 3.81 10.66
C ASN A 151 2.74 3.30 11.06
N ARG A 152 2.26 2.27 10.35
CA ARG A 152 0.97 1.61 10.54
C ARG A 152 -0.23 2.56 10.59
N GLN A 153 -0.17 3.68 9.84
CA GLN A 153 -1.14 4.78 9.96
C GLN A 153 -2.57 4.32 9.71
N ALA A 154 -2.85 3.63 8.60
CA ALA A 154 -4.20 3.20 8.27
C ALA A 154 -4.81 2.34 9.38
N ARG A 155 -4.06 1.36 9.91
CA ARG A 155 -4.48 0.49 11.01
C ARG A 155 -4.76 1.26 12.31
N ARG A 156 -3.93 2.24 12.62
CA ARG A 156 -4.10 3.08 13.81
C ARG A 156 -5.29 4.03 13.68
N MET A 157 -5.52 4.57 12.49
CA MET A 157 -6.67 5.42 12.20
C MET A 157 -7.99 4.65 12.37
N THR A 158 -8.09 3.47 11.77
CA THR A 158 -9.32 2.66 11.89
C THR A 158 -9.53 2.20 13.34
N ALA A 159 -8.47 1.78 14.02
CA ALA A 159 -8.54 1.38 15.44
C ALA A 159 -8.99 2.54 16.35
N SER A 160 -8.55 3.78 16.09
CA SER A 160 -8.91 4.96 16.90
C SER A 160 -10.40 5.32 16.85
N VAL A 161 -11.13 4.85 15.83
CA VAL A 161 -12.58 5.00 15.71
C VAL A 161 -13.33 3.70 16.04
N GLY A 162 -12.68 2.74 16.71
CA GLY A 162 -13.29 1.48 17.12
C GLY A 162 -13.56 0.51 15.97
N LEU A 163 -12.70 0.53 14.94
CA LEU A 163 -12.75 -0.36 13.76
C LEU A 163 -11.40 -1.06 13.58
N PRO A 164 -11.02 -2.05 14.40
CA PRO A 164 -9.76 -2.76 14.25
C PRO A 164 -9.62 -3.40 12.88
N THR A 165 -8.45 -3.22 12.24
CA THR A 165 -8.16 -3.75 10.91
C THR A 165 -7.84 -5.25 10.95
N LEU A 166 -8.57 -6.04 10.18
CA LEU A 166 -8.33 -7.47 9.93
C LEU A 166 -7.43 -7.67 8.70
N ARG A 167 -7.77 -7.00 7.60
CA ARG A 167 -7.02 -7.07 6.33
C ARG A 167 -6.76 -5.66 5.81
N LEU A 168 -5.59 -5.44 5.23
CA LEU A 168 -5.22 -4.17 4.63
C LEU A 168 -4.47 -4.41 3.33
N MET A 169 -5.01 -3.92 2.23
CA MET A 169 -4.43 -4.05 0.90
C MET A 169 -4.33 -2.67 0.23
N ARG A 170 -3.14 -2.27 -0.17
CA ARG A 170 -2.97 -1.07 -1.01
C ARG A 170 -3.28 -1.42 -2.45
N CYS A 171 -4.35 -0.86 -3.00
CA CYS A 171 -4.78 -1.17 -4.35
C CYS A 171 -4.24 -0.20 -5.40
N SER A 172 -3.97 1.06 -5.03
CA SER A 172 -3.47 2.02 -6.01
C SER A 172 -2.63 3.15 -5.41
N ILE A 173 -1.89 3.83 -6.30
CA ILE A 173 -1.13 5.04 -6.01
C ILE A 173 -1.43 6.07 -7.10
N ASP A 174 -1.99 7.22 -6.71
CA ASP A 174 -2.21 8.35 -7.59
C ASP A 174 -0.93 9.18 -7.71
N LEU A 175 -0.44 9.35 -8.92
CA LEU A 175 0.77 10.13 -9.21
C LEU A 175 0.52 11.64 -9.26
N MET A 176 -0.71 12.09 -9.07
CA MET A 176 -1.12 13.50 -9.10
C MET A 176 -0.87 14.16 -10.46
N ASP A 177 -0.96 13.40 -11.54
CA ASP A 177 -0.71 13.82 -12.92
C ASP A 177 -1.98 13.95 -13.77
N GLY A 178 -3.15 13.85 -13.13
CA GLY A 178 -4.46 13.91 -13.79
C GLY A 178 -4.84 12.65 -14.57
N GLN A 179 -4.03 11.59 -14.49
CA GLN A 179 -4.29 10.30 -15.10
C GLN A 179 -4.82 9.30 -14.06
N PRO A 180 -5.44 8.19 -14.49
CA PRO A 180 -5.85 7.13 -13.57
C PRO A 180 -4.68 6.67 -12.66
N PRO A 181 -4.93 6.36 -11.39
CA PRO A 181 -3.90 5.87 -10.48
C PRO A 181 -3.22 4.61 -11.03
N LEU A 182 -1.95 4.42 -10.67
CA LEU A 182 -1.30 3.11 -10.84
C LEU A 182 -1.98 2.12 -9.92
N ASP A 183 -2.31 0.94 -10.44
CA ASP A 183 -2.98 -0.13 -9.70
C ASP A 183 -2.30 -1.49 -9.92
N LEU A 184 -2.92 -2.54 -9.38
CA LEU A 184 -2.40 -3.90 -9.49
C LEU A 184 -2.53 -4.51 -10.90
N ALA A 185 -3.37 -3.95 -11.75
CA ALA A 185 -3.53 -4.34 -13.17
C ALA A 185 -3.63 -5.86 -13.42
N GLY A 186 -4.36 -6.57 -12.55
CA GLY A 186 -4.55 -8.03 -12.67
C GLY A 186 -3.40 -8.88 -12.13
N LEU A 187 -2.37 -8.30 -11.50
CA LEU A 187 -1.31 -9.06 -10.84
C LEU A 187 -1.88 -9.90 -9.68
N ALA A 188 -1.63 -11.20 -9.70
CA ALA A 188 -1.94 -12.07 -8.57
C ALA A 188 -1.02 -11.77 -7.36
N PRO A 189 -1.41 -12.14 -6.12
CA PRO A 189 -0.54 -12.00 -4.96
C PRO A 189 0.80 -12.73 -5.15
N GLY A 190 1.91 -12.00 -5.02
CA GLY A 190 3.26 -12.50 -5.26
C GLY A 190 3.79 -12.19 -6.66
N ASP A 191 2.94 -11.87 -7.62
CA ASP A 191 3.34 -11.54 -8.98
C ASP A 191 3.85 -10.11 -9.08
N TRP A 192 4.78 -9.90 -10.00
CA TRP A 192 5.31 -8.60 -10.34
C TRP A 192 5.53 -8.46 -11.85
N ARG A 193 5.59 -7.22 -12.31
CA ARG A 193 5.96 -6.87 -13.70
C ARG A 193 6.78 -5.58 -13.74
N GLU A 194 7.52 -5.38 -14.82
CA GLU A 194 8.04 -4.04 -15.13
C GLU A 194 6.88 -3.12 -15.50
N VAL A 195 7.04 -1.83 -15.20
CA VAL A 195 6.12 -0.80 -15.71
C VAL A 195 6.24 -0.71 -17.23
N ASN A 196 5.13 -0.42 -17.90
CA ASN A 196 5.13 -0.13 -19.32
C ASN A 196 5.67 1.28 -19.60
N ASP A 197 5.93 1.61 -20.88
CA ASP A 197 6.50 2.90 -21.31
C ASP A 197 5.64 4.10 -20.88
N ALA A 198 4.33 3.98 -20.88
CA ALA A 198 3.41 5.04 -20.47
C ALA A 198 3.52 5.30 -18.96
N GLU A 199 3.48 4.24 -18.15
CA GLU A 199 3.66 4.30 -16.71
C GLU A 199 5.05 4.82 -16.33
N GLN A 200 6.10 4.37 -17.05
CA GLN A 200 7.46 4.85 -16.83
C GLN A 200 7.58 6.35 -17.12
N LYS A 201 7.03 6.83 -18.22
CA LYS A 201 7.00 8.26 -18.56
C LYS A 201 6.31 9.09 -17.49
N ARG A 202 5.18 8.62 -16.96
CA ARG A 202 4.43 9.26 -15.86
C ARG A 202 5.28 9.31 -14.58
N LEU A 203 5.86 8.17 -14.21
CA LEU A 203 6.73 8.05 -13.02
C LEU A 203 7.98 8.94 -13.11
N LEU A 204 8.49 9.23 -14.29
CA LEU A 204 9.67 10.08 -14.48
C LEU A 204 9.35 11.56 -14.61
N ARG A 205 8.20 11.92 -15.17
CA ARG A 205 7.84 13.32 -15.43
C ARG A 205 7.77 14.18 -14.17
N GLY A 206 7.60 13.60 -12.99
CA GLY A 206 7.53 14.34 -11.74
C GLY A 206 6.39 15.35 -11.74
N GLY A 207 5.44 15.27 -10.82
CA GLY A 207 4.50 16.35 -10.61
C GLY A 207 5.24 17.68 -10.36
N ARG A 208 4.73 18.76 -10.93
CA ARG A 208 5.14 20.14 -10.67
C ARG A 208 4.90 20.52 -9.21
#